data_3957fde7004dbaaed7453d6d4eb574e8
#
_entry.id   3957fde7004dbaaed7453d6d4eb574e8
#
_cell.length_a   1.000
_cell.length_b   1.000
_cell.length_c   1.000
_cell.angle_alpha   90.00
_cell.angle_beta   90.00
_cell.angle_gamma   90.00
#
_symmetry.space_group_name_H-M   'P 1'
#
loop_
_entity.id
_entity.type
_entity.pdbx_description
1 polymer ?
#
loop_
_entity_poly.entity_id
_entity_poly.type
_entity_poly.pdbx_seq_one_letter_code
_entity_poly.pdbx_strand_id
1 'polypeptide(L)'
;MKKLLLAVAGLAMVAAAPAFADPAQVKFAYPSAPNNALFQGMQGWTDDVNKAAAGAIEVKLFPGGVIADNSNMYDRVTGGVADIGFAVFGPVSSVFPKTNVGTLPFEARNHREDALALWALYEKGIIKDEFTKFHPLAFVVFPGLVIHSKKPIHSLADMKGMKISVEGRVLSQMIPRLGAAPISLQPGELYQSLQRGLVDAVPQGWPSVPTFHLDEVTNFHLEVPLGFNTGYVAINNDSYAKLPPAGKAAIDKFSGKVFVERLIAADDTMQAVGRDATKAMAGQTIAQLDPAEEARWKEAVAPVTEEWVKATPDGAHVLAAFRDEVNAVRAAK
;
A
#
# COMPACT_ATOMS: atom_id res chain seq x y z
N MET A 1 26.51 -17.74 87.49
CA MET A 1 25.33 -17.92 86.64
C MET A 1 25.39 -16.82 85.54
N LYS A 2 25.99 -17.18 84.39
CA LYS A 2 26.09 -16.24 83.22
C LYS A 2 25.03 -16.62 82.24
N LYS A 3 24.11 -15.69 81.97
CA LYS A 3 23.06 -15.82 80.96
C LYS A 3 23.64 -15.43 79.59
N LEU A 4 23.66 -16.38 78.67
CA LEU A 4 24.02 -16.20 77.27
C LEU A 4 22.79 -15.73 76.49
N LEU A 5 22.81 -14.51 75.91
CA LEU A 5 21.81 -13.99 74.99
C LEU A 5 22.24 -14.31 73.57
N LEU A 6 21.49 -15.22 72.89
CA LEU A 6 21.62 -15.44 71.44
C LEU A 6 20.81 -14.34 70.73
N ALA A 7 21.50 -13.50 69.96
CA ALA A 7 20.90 -12.59 68.99
C ALA A 7 20.69 -13.33 67.68
N VAL A 8 19.45 -13.56 67.27
CA VAL A 8 19.09 -14.07 65.95
C VAL A 8 19.01 -12.91 64.99
N ALA A 9 19.99 -12.74 64.12
CA ALA A 9 19.94 -11.77 62.99
C ALA A 9 19.09 -12.35 61.86
N GLY A 10 17.87 -11.84 61.76
CA GLY A 10 16.99 -12.16 60.60
C GLY A 10 17.45 -11.42 59.35
N LEU A 11 17.96 -12.19 58.37
CA LEU A 11 18.32 -11.69 57.02
C LEU A 11 17.00 -11.47 56.23
N ALA A 12 16.54 -10.24 56.16
CA ALA A 12 15.43 -9.88 55.29
C ALA A 12 15.92 -9.87 53.84
N MET A 13 15.62 -10.90 53.05
CA MET A 13 15.74 -10.88 51.58
C MET A 13 14.71 -9.90 51.06
N VAL A 14 15.15 -8.66 50.73
CA VAL A 14 14.40 -7.74 49.91
C VAL A 14 14.41 -8.33 48.50
N ALA A 15 13.32 -8.97 48.11
CA ALA A 15 13.07 -9.30 46.68
C ALA A 15 12.99 -7.99 45.92
N ALA A 16 14.07 -7.63 45.23
CA ALA A 16 14.03 -6.53 44.25
C ALA A 16 13.01 -6.91 43.18
N ALA A 17 11.88 -6.21 43.20
CA ALA A 17 10.94 -6.26 42.07
C ALA A 17 11.72 -5.85 40.81
N PRO A 18 11.56 -6.56 39.69
CA PRO A 18 12.23 -6.16 38.45
C PRO A 18 11.73 -4.71 38.15
N ALA A 19 12.67 -3.77 38.13
CA ALA A 19 12.42 -2.43 37.62
C ALA A 19 12.06 -2.63 36.13
N PHE A 20 10.78 -2.48 35.79
CA PHE A 20 10.38 -2.40 34.39
C PHE A 20 10.99 -1.10 33.87
N ALA A 21 12.00 -1.25 33.01
CA ALA A 21 12.48 -0.12 32.24
C ALA A 21 11.30 0.42 31.39
N ASP A 22 11.22 1.73 31.23
CA ASP A 22 10.21 2.31 30.36
C ASP A 22 10.29 1.66 28.96
N PRO A 23 9.13 1.34 28.34
CA PRO A 23 9.13 0.71 27.02
C PRO A 23 9.87 1.58 26.00
N ALA A 24 10.67 0.97 25.16
CA ALA A 24 11.32 1.69 24.07
C ALA A 24 10.26 2.23 23.11
N GLN A 25 10.24 3.54 22.92
CA GLN A 25 9.26 4.23 22.09
C GLN A 25 9.59 4.02 20.61
N VAL A 26 8.62 3.58 19.81
CA VAL A 26 8.73 3.36 18.36
C VAL A 26 7.70 4.24 17.65
N LYS A 27 8.16 5.23 16.90
CA LYS A 27 7.30 6.19 16.19
C LYS A 27 6.91 5.63 14.83
N PHE A 28 5.61 5.40 14.61
CA PHE A 28 5.05 5.00 13.33
C PHE A 28 4.37 6.19 12.65
N ALA A 29 4.97 6.71 11.59
CA ALA A 29 4.44 7.83 10.81
C ALA A 29 3.41 7.37 9.78
N TYR A 30 2.23 8.01 9.77
CA TYR A 30 1.17 7.79 8.80
C TYR A 30 0.79 9.13 8.13
N PRO A 31 0.87 9.24 6.78
CA PRO A 31 0.79 10.54 6.10
C PRO A 31 -0.62 11.14 6.03
N SER A 32 -1.67 10.33 6.18
CA SER A 32 -3.06 10.72 5.97
C SER A 32 -3.86 10.82 7.27
N ALA A 33 -5.09 11.34 7.19
CA ALA A 33 -6.01 11.38 8.32
C ALA A 33 -6.43 9.97 8.79
N PRO A 34 -6.77 9.78 10.08
CA PRO A 34 -7.05 8.48 10.68
C PRO A 34 -8.48 7.97 10.44
N ASN A 35 -9.12 8.34 9.35
CA ASN A 35 -10.55 8.15 9.08
C ASN A 35 -10.85 7.04 8.06
N ASN A 36 -9.89 6.16 7.78
CA ASN A 36 -10.06 5.10 6.77
C ASN A 36 -9.66 3.71 7.29
N ALA A 37 -10.11 2.65 6.60
CA ALA A 37 -9.86 1.28 6.99
C ALA A 37 -8.38 0.90 6.94
N LEU A 38 -7.59 1.48 6.05
CA LEU A 38 -6.14 1.24 5.99
C LEU A 38 -5.45 1.71 7.29
N PHE A 39 -5.83 2.89 7.79
CA PHE A 39 -5.36 3.36 9.11
C PHE A 39 -5.77 2.37 10.21
N GLN A 40 -7.02 1.90 10.20
CA GLN A 40 -7.51 0.92 11.19
C GLN A 40 -6.73 -0.40 11.11
N GLY A 41 -6.36 -0.85 9.91
CA GLY A 41 -5.50 -2.02 9.71
C GLY A 41 -4.12 -1.84 10.34
N MET A 42 -3.51 -0.66 10.19
CA MET A 42 -2.21 -0.32 10.79
C MET A 42 -2.32 -0.14 12.31
N GLN A 43 -3.40 0.48 12.80
CA GLN A 43 -3.66 0.60 14.23
C GLN A 43 -3.82 -0.80 14.88
N GLY A 44 -4.58 -1.69 14.26
CA GLY A 44 -4.73 -3.06 14.74
C GLY A 44 -3.42 -3.84 14.77
N TRP A 45 -2.53 -3.64 13.78
CA TRP A 45 -1.18 -4.17 13.82
C TRP A 45 -0.38 -3.60 15.00
N THR A 46 -0.44 -2.28 15.20
CA THR A 46 0.21 -1.58 16.32
C THR A 46 -0.23 -2.13 17.67
N ASP A 47 -1.53 -2.33 17.85
CA ASP A 47 -2.11 -2.86 19.09
C ASP A 47 -1.67 -4.30 19.37
N ASP A 48 -1.65 -5.15 18.33
CA ASP A 48 -1.18 -6.54 18.43
C ASP A 48 0.31 -6.62 18.79
N VAL A 49 1.15 -5.80 18.15
CA VAL A 49 2.59 -5.71 18.44
C VAL A 49 2.82 -5.24 19.88
N ASN A 50 2.17 -4.18 20.31
CA ASN A 50 2.29 -3.65 21.68
C ASN A 50 1.88 -4.69 22.73
N LYS A 51 0.77 -5.38 22.47
CA LYS A 51 0.30 -6.46 23.34
C LYS A 51 1.32 -7.61 23.44
N ALA A 52 1.88 -8.03 22.30
CA ALA A 52 2.83 -9.14 22.27
C ALA A 52 4.20 -8.75 22.82
N ALA A 53 4.60 -7.51 22.69
CA ALA A 53 5.86 -6.98 23.24
C ALA A 53 5.86 -6.88 24.77
N ALA A 54 4.69 -6.98 25.42
CA ALA A 54 4.52 -7.04 26.88
C ALA A 54 5.28 -5.93 27.65
N GLY A 55 5.28 -4.71 27.11
CA GLY A 55 5.97 -3.55 27.71
C GLY A 55 7.45 -3.40 27.33
N ALA A 56 8.01 -4.25 26.49
CA ALA A 56 9.38 -4.11 26.00
C ALA A 56 9.54 -2.95 25.00
N ILE A 57 8.50 -2.71 24.17
CA ILE A 57 8.38 -1.57 23.26
C ILE A 57 6.96 -1.00 23.32
N GLU A 58 6.83 0.25 22.94
CA GLU A 58 5.55 0.90 22.66
C GLU A 58 5.61 1.53 21.27
N VAL A 59 4.93 0.89 20.29
CA VAL A 59 4.71 1.46 18.97
C VAL A 59 3.56 2.48 19.07
N LYS A 60 3.80 3.70 18.58
CA LYS A 60 2.82 4.77 18.59
C LYS A 60 2.60 5.30 17.18
N LEU A 61 1.35 5.20 16.71
CA LEU A 61 0.95 5.64 15.37
C LEU A 61 0.65 7.14 15.37
N PHE A 62 1.27 7.89 14.46
CA PHE A 62 1.16 9.34 14.28
C PHE A 62 0.53 9.66 12.92
N PRO A 63 -0.80 9.87 12.86
CA PRO A 63 -1.51 10.18 11.62
C PRO A 63 -1.39 11.66 11.22
N GLY A 64 -1.85 11.98 10.00
CA GLY A 64 -2.02 13.35 9.51
C GLY A 64 -0.72 14.02 9.05
N GLY A 65 0.32 13.24 8.77
CA GLY A 65 1.57 13.79 8.24
C GLY A 65 2.42 14.58 9.25
N VAL A 66 2.13 14.47 10.56
CA VAL A 66 2.83 15.26 11.61
C VAL A 66 4.33 14.94 11.72
N ILE A 67 4.74 13.73 11.36
CA ILE A 67 6.16 13.34 11.31
C ILE A 67 6.67 13.38 9.89
N ALA A 68 5.87 12.86 8.94
CA ALA A 68 6.23 12.76 7.53
C ALA A 68 4.97 12.64 6.66
N ASP A 69 5.01 13.22 5.48
CA ASP A 69 4.03 13.05 4.40
C ASP A 69 4.55 12.09 3.31
N ASN A 70 3.74 11.80 2.29
CA ASN A 70 4.14 10.90 1.19
C ASN A 70 5.38 11.37 0.42
N SER A 71 5.65 12.67 0.36
CA SER A 71 6.77 13.22 -0.42
C SER A 71 8.12 13.03 0.27
N ASN A 72 8.14 12.94 1.61
CA ASN A 72 9.36 12.89 2.41
C ASN A 72 9.47 11.66 3.31
N MET A 73 8.46 10.77 3.35
CA MET A 73 8.44 9.59 4.24
C MET A 73 9.67 8.70 4.07
N TYR A 74 10.11 8.46 2.83
CA TYR A 74 11.29 7.66 2.55
C TYR A 74 12.52 8.22 3.28
N ASP A 75 12.78 9.51 3.16
CA ASP A 75 13.92 10.16 3.80
C ASP A 75 13.78 10.20 5.33
N ARG A 76 12.56 10.38 5.84
CA ARG A 76 12.29 10.41 7.29
C ARG A 76 12.50 9.04 7.94
N VAL A 77 12.11 7.96 7.26
CA VAL A 77 12.35 6.60 7.75
C VAL A 77 13.84 6.23 7.61
N THR A 78 14.44 6.43 6.44
CA THR A 78 15.85 6.08 6.23
C THR A 78 16.80 6.92 7.08
N GLY A 79 16.43 8.16 7.40
CA GLY A 79 17.17 9.06 8.30
C GLY A 79 16.85 8.88 9.80
N GLY A 80 15.96 7.94 10.18
CA GLY A 80 15.63 7.65 11.58
C GLY A 80 14.80 8.72 12.30
N VAL A 81 14.16 9.64 11.59
CA VAL A 81 13.22 10.63 12.16
C VAL A 81 11.91 9.94 12.55
N ALA A 82 11.42 9.05 11.69
CA ALA A 82 10.40 8.07 11.99
C ALA A 82 11.06 6.68 12.11
N ASP A 83 10.66 5.89 13.10
CA ASP A 83 11.15 4.51 13.23
C ASP A 83 10.45 3.61 12.21
N ILE A 84 9.13 3.74 12.09
CA ILE A 84 8.30 3.07 11.11
C ILE A 84 7.59 4.12 10.26
N GLY A 85 7.39 3.85 8.98
CA GLY A 85 6.62 4.71 8.08
C GLY A 85 5.81 3.91 7.08
N PHE A 86 4.64 4.45 6.74
CA PHE A 86 3.85 4.01 5.59
C PHE A 86 3.94 5.06 4.49
N ALA A 87 4.22 4.65 3.25
CA ALA A 87 4.15 5.51 2.08
C ALA A 87 3.88 4.72 0.80
N VAL A 88 3.48 5.46 -0.26
CA VAL A 88 3.40 4.93 -1.62
C VAL A 88 4.77 4.94 -2.29
N PHE A 89 5.01 3.99 -3.20
CA PHE A 89 6.27 3.94 -3.96
C PHE A 89 6.37 5.04 -5.03
N GLY A 90 5.27 5.61 -5.49
CA GLY A 90 5.22 6.55 -6.60
C GLY A 90 6.29 7.66 -6.56
N PRO A 91 6.40 8.47 -5.48
CA PRO A 91 7.40 9.53 -5.35
C PRO A 91 8.86 9.06 -5.40
N VAL A 92 9.11 7.80 -5.03
CA VAL A 92 10.45 7.20 -4.96
C VAL A 92 10.60 6.00 -5.91
N SER A 93 9.78 5.92 -6.94
CA SER A 93 9.74 4.81 -7.89
C SER A 93 11.08 4.51 -8.59
N SER A 94 11.94 5.51 -8.73
CA SER A 94 13.30 5.33 -9.28
C SER A 94 14.24 4.54 -8.35
N VAL A 95 13.93 4.48 -7.05
CA VAL A 95 14.69 3.71 -6.05
C VAL A 95 14.30 2.23 -6.08
N PHE A 96 13.08 1.92 -6.54
CA PHE A 96 12.46 0.61 -6.51
C PHE A 96 12.04 0.11 -7.91
N PRO A 97 12.96 0.10 -8.90
CA PRO A 97 12.61 -0.26 -10.28
C PRO A 97 12.04 -1.67 -10.41
N LYS A 98 12.54 -2.67 -9.67
CA LYS A 98 12.02 -4.05 -9.70
C LYS A 98 10.65 -4.15 -9.02
N THR A 99 10.48 -3.50 -7.87
CA THR A 99 9.21 -3.51 -7.11
C THR A 99 8.05 -2.87 -7.90
N ASN A 100 8.36 -1.96 -8.83
CA ASN A 100 7.37 -1.38 -9.74
C ASN A 100 6.70 -2.41 -10.68
N VAL A 101 7.10 -3.68 -10.68
CA VAL A 101 6.40 -4.75 -11.39
C VAL A 101 4.92 -4.82 -10.99
N GLY A 102 4.57 -4.54 -9.73
CA GLY A 102 3.19 -4.49 -9.25
C GLY A 102 2.36 -3.32 -9.83
N THR A 103 2.98 -2.35 -10.48
CA THR A 103 2.24 -1.26 -11.14
C THR A 103 1.89 -1.56 -12.61
N LEU A 104 2.39 -2.68 -13.16
CA LEU A 104 2.22 -3.00 -14.58
C LEU A 104 0.78 -3.39 -14.91
N PRO A 105 0.25 -2.93 -16.06
CA PRO A 105 -1.11 -3.21 -16.45
C PRO A 105 -1.30 -4.70 -16.79
N PHE A 106 -2.47 -5.24 -16.44
CA PHE A 106 -2.92 -6.60 -16.77
C PHE A 106 -2.07 -7.76 -16.21
N GLU A 107 -1.10 -7.51 -15.34
CA GLU A 107 -0.28 -8.59 -14.76
C GLU A 107 -1.01 -9.28 -13.60
N ALA A 108 -1.70 -8.52 -12.75
CA ALA A 108 -2.61 -9.04 -11.73
C ALA A 108 -4.06 -8.55 -11.98
N ARG A 109 -5.06 -9.30 -11.50
CA ARG A 109 -6.47 -8.95 -11.67
C ARG A 109 -7.04 -8.16 -10.51
N ASN A 110 -6.44 -8.29 -9.34
CA ASN A 110 -6.87 -7.61 -8.12
C ASN A 110 -5.67 -7.36 -7.20
N HIS A 111 -5.84 -6.44 -6.28
CA HIS A 111 -4.80 -6.02 -5.35
C HIS A 111 -4.31 -7.16 -4.42
N ARG A 112 -5.13 -8.18 -4.15
CA ARG A 112 -4.73 -9.35 -3.36
C ARG A 112 -3.68 -10.18 -4.10
N GLU A 113 -3.92 -10.45 -5.40
CA GLU A 113 -2.96 -11.18 -6.23
C GLU A 113 -1.63 -10.45 -6.29
N ASP A 114 -1.68 -9.13 -6.48
CA ASP A 114 -0.49 -8.28 -6.60
C ASP A 114 0.28 -8.19 -5.27
N ALA A 115 -0.40 -7.86 -4.16
CA ALA A 115 0.24 -7.69 -2.87
C ALA A 115 0.94 -8.96 -2.37
N LEU A 116 0.29 -10.11 -2.52
CA LEU A 116 0.87 -11.39 -2.12
C LEU A 116 2.02 -11.80 -3.04
N ALA A 117 1.92 -11.53 -4.35
CA ALA A 117 3.00 -11.79 -5.29
C ALA A 117 4.22 -10.90 -5.01
N LEU A 118 4.03 -9.59 -4.80
CA LEU A 118 5.13 -8.69 -4.43
C LEU A 118 5.81 -9.11 -3.14
N TRP A 119 5.03 -9.50 -2.12
CA TRP A 119 5.61 -9.97 -0.87
C TRP A 119 6.42 -11.25 -1.07
N ALA A 120 5.90 -12.19 -1.86
CA ALA A 120 6.63 -13.42 -2.20
C ALA A 120 7.95 -13.15 -2.96
N LEU A 121 7.98 -12.17 -3.88
CA LEU A 121 9.23 -11.75 -4.52
C LEU A 121 10.26 -11.24 -3.52
N TYR A 122 9.83 -10.48 -2.52
CA TYR A 122 10.71 -10.00 -1.46
C TYR A 122 11.24 -11.15 -0.60
N GLU A 123 10.37 -12.07 -0.14
CA GLU A 123 10.77 -13.24 0.65
C GLU A 123 11.75 -14.15 -0.10
N LYS A 124 11.54 -14.32 -1.41
CA LYS A 124 12.44 -15.10 -2.29
C LYS A 124 13.75 -14.37 -2.63
N GLY A 125 13.91 -13.12 -2.21
CA GLY A 125 15.12 -12.34 -2.42
C GLY A 125 15.22 -11.67 -3.79
N ILE A 126 14.21 -11.81 -4.68
CA ILE A 126 14.24 -11.31 -6.06
C ILE A 126 14.30 -9.79 -6.14
N ILE A 127 13.61 -9.10 -5.21
CA ILE A 127 13.58 -7.64 -5.11
C ILE A 127 14.23 -7.12 -3.82
N LYS A 128 14.83 -7.99 -3.01
CA LYS A 128 15.32 -7.64 -1.67
C LYS A 128 16.48 -6.64 -1.70
N ASP A 129 17.24 -6.62 -2.75
CA ASP A 129 18.37 -5.70 -2.97
C ASP A 129 17.95 -4.21 -3.07
N GLU A 130 16.67 -3.93 -3.34
CA GLU A 130 16.13 -2.57 -3.32
C GLU A 130 15.87 -2.04 -1.89
N PHE A 131 15.81 -2.93 -0.89
CA PHE A 131 15.42 -2.61 0.49
C PHE A 131 16.60 -2.60 1.46
N THR A 132 17.75 -2.06 1.03
CA THR A 132 18.97 -2.04 1.86
C THR A 132 18.96 -0.96 2.95
N LYS A 133 18.15 0.09 2.80
CA LYS A 133 18.12 1.24 3.72
C LYS A 133 17.08 1.14 4.83
N PHE A 134 16.09 0.26 4.68
CA PHE A 134 15.09 -0.03 5.69
C PHE A 134 14.60 -1.49 5.57
N HIS A 135 13.93 -1.98 6.58
CA HIS A 135 13.36 -3.32 6.62
C HIS A 135 11.85 -3.25 6.35
N PRO A 136 11.35 -3.81 5.23
CA PRO A 136 9.91 -3.88 4.95
C PRO A 136 9.19 -4.74 5.99
N LEU A 137 8.06 -4.23 6.48
CA LEU A 137 7.14 -4.94 7.37
C LEU A 137 5.92 -5.48 6.61
N ALA A 138 5.50 -4.77 5.57
CA ALA A 138 4.47 -5.19 4.62
C ALA A 138 4.57 -4.38 3.33
N PHE A 139 4.06 -4.94 2.23
CA PHE A 139 3.68 -4.16 1.06
C PHE A 139 2.18 -3.88 1.07
N VAL A 140 1.83 -2.72 0.58
CA VAL A 140 0.45 -2.26 0.40
C VAL A 140 0.20 -2.18 -1.09
N VAL A 141 -0.86 -2.80 -1.56
CA VAL A 141 -1.32 -2.64 -2.94
C VAL A 141 -2.75 -2.14 -2.88
N PHE A 142 -2.92 -0.91 -3.32
CA PHE A 142 -4.23 -0.30 -3.32
C PHE A 142 -5.15 -0.97 -4.34
N PRO A 143 -6.46 -0.94 -4.11
CA PRO A 143 -7.41 -1.47 -5.06
C PRO A 143 -7.22 -0.94 -6.47
N GLY A 144 -7.49 -1.79 -7.47
CA GLY A 144 -7.29 -1.47 -8.88
C GLY A 144 -8.02 -0.21 -9.32
N LEU A 145 -7.47 0.43 -10.33
CA LEU A 145 -8.03 1.63 -10.91
C LEU A 145 -9.34 1.30 -11.64
N VAL A 146 -10.33 2.16 -11.43
CA VAL A 146 -11.60 2.19 -12.15
C VAL A 146 -11.65 3.49 -12.92
N ILE A 147 -12.01 3.46 -14.20
CA ILE A 147 -12.16 4.68 -14.99
C ILE A 147 -13.56 5.23 -14.74
N HIS A 148 -13.64 6.31 -13.96
CA HIS A 148 -14.88 7.04 -13.69
C HIS A 148 -15.06 8.11 -14.76
N SER A 149 -16.16 8.08 -15.49
CA SER A 149 -16.42 8.96 -16.65
C SER A 149 -17.84 9.47 -16.73
N LYS A 150 -18.03 10.56 -17.48
CA LYS A 150 -19.37 11.10 -17.83
C LYS A 150 -20.04 10.33 -18.94
N LYS A 151 -19.26 9.67 -19.79
CA LYS A 151 -19.76 8.95 -20.97
C LYS A 151 -19.38 7.47 -20.84
N PRO A 152 -20.20 6.56 -21.37
CA PRO A 152 -19.86 5.15 -21.43
C PRO A 152 -18.53 4.90 -22.17
N ILE A 153 -17.75 3.95 -21.66
CA ILE A 153 -16.51 3.47 -22.27
C ILE A 153 -16.64 1.94 -22.37
N HIS A 154 -16.85 1.44 -23.58
CA HIS A 154 -16.99 0.00 -23.86
C HIS A 154 -15.86 -0.54 -24.72
N SER A 155 -15.07 0.34 -25.34
CA SER A 155 -14.04 -0.02 -26.31
C SER A 155 -12.90 1.00 -26.37
N LEU A 156 -11.78 0.63 -27.00
CA LEU A 156 -10.69 1.55 -27.34
C LEU A 156 -11.16 2.71 -28.23
N ALA A 157 -12.20 2.48 -29.06
CA ALA A 157 -12.75 3.54 -29.90
C ALA A 157 -13.37 4.68 -29.06
N ASP A 158 -13.97 4.35 -27.92
CA ASP A 158 -14.57 5.32 -27.00
C ASP A 158 -13.51 6.16 -26.27
N MET A 159 -12.30 5.60 -26.08
CA MET A 159 -11.18 6.31 -25.47
C MET A 159 -10.59 7.39 -26.38
N LYS A 160 -10.82 7.30 -27.70
CA LYS A 160 -10.17 8.16 -28.67
C LYS A 160 -10.48 9.63 -28.45
N GLY A 161 -9.44 10.40 -28.16
CA GLY A 161 -9.52 11.85 -27.95
C GLY A 161 -10.09 12.28 -26.59
N MET A 162 -10.45 11.34 -25.71
CA MET A 162 -10.80 11.67 -24.33
C MET A 162 -9.60 12.29 -23.60
N LYS A 163 -9.87 13.23 -22.73
CA LYS A 163 -8.90 13.80 -21.79
C LYS A 163 -9.03 13.05 -20.47
N ILE A 164 -7.99 12.35 -20.05
CA ILE A 164 -8.02 11.51 -18.87
C ILE A 164 -6.97 11.97 -17.88
N SER A 165 -7.35 12.12 -16.61
CA SER A 165 -6.40 12.46 -15.57
C SER A 165 -5.37 11.35 -15.40
N VAL A 166 -4.12 11.72 -15.16
CA VAL A 166 -3.04 10.77 -14.89
C VAL A 166 -2.28 11.18 -13.65
N GLU A 167 -1.88 10.15 -12.91
CA GLU A 167 -1.01 10.27 -11.76
C GLU A 167 0.13 9.26 -11.90
N GLY A 168 1.36 9.76 -11.84
CA GLY A 168 2.54 8.93 -11.98
C GLY A 168 2.89 8.53 -13.42
N ARG A 169 4.02 7.83 -13.53
CA ARG A 169 4.66 7.52 -14.82
C ARG A 169 3.89 6.49 -15.64
N VAL A 170 3.41 5.42 -15.00
CA VAL A 170 2.78 4.28 -15.71
C VAL A 170 1.49 4.74 -16.40
N LEU A 171 0.60 5.43 -15.69
CA LEU A 171 -0.62 5.99 -16.29
C LEU A 171 -0.31 6.99 -17.41
N SER A 172 0.69 7.87 -17.22
CA SER A 172 1.10 8.84 -18.25
C SER A 172 1.59 8.17 -19.53
N GLN A 173 2.19 6.99 -19.45
CA GLN A 173 2.63 6.20 -20.60
C GLN A 173 1.50 5.36 -21.21
N MET A 174 0.57 4.90 -20.38
CA MET A 174 -0.50 3.98 -20.77
C MET A 174 -1.66 4.70 -21.47
N ILE A 175 -2.13 5.82 -20.94
CA ILE A 175 -3.30 6.54 -21.45
C ILE A 175 -3.17 6.92 -22.94
N PRO A 176 -2.02 7.42 -23.45
CA PRO A 176 -1.86 7.68 -24.89
C PRO A 176 -1.96 6.41 -25.75
N ARG A 177 -1.52 5.26 -25.24
CA ARG A 177 -1.62 3.97 -25.95
C ARG A 177 -3.06 3.46 -26.06
N LEU A 178 -3.90 3.88 -25.14
CA LEU A 178 -5.35 3.65 -25.21
C LEU A 178 -6.10 4.66 -26.12
N GLY A 179 -5.38 5.60 -26.75
CA GLY A 179 -5.95 6.59 -27.67
C GLY A 179 -6.44 7.87 -26.99
N ALA A 180 -6.24 8.04 -25.70
CA ALA A 180 -6.67 9.21 -24.93
C ALA A 180 -5.51 10.18 -24.65
N ALA A 181 -5.81 11.43 -24.29
CA ALA A 181 -4.87 12.47 -23.94
C ALA A 181 -4.67 12.50 -22.41
N PRO A 182 -3.44 12.34 -21.89
CA PRO A 182 -3.18 12.41 -20.46
C PRO A 182 -3.16 13.86 -19.98
N ILE A 183 -3.83 14.14 -18.86
CA ILE A 183 -3.81 15.43 -18.16
C ILE A 183 -3.37 15.20 -16.73
N SER A 184 -2.22 15.73 -16.35
CA SER A 184 -1.72 15.61 -14.97
C SER A 184 -2.54 16.50 -14.04
N LEU A 185 -3.14 15.90 -13.01
CA LEU A 185 -3.94 16.58 -11.98
C LEU A 185 -3.57 16.05 -10.60
N GLN A 186 -3.71 16.93 -9.60
CA GLN A 186 -3.65 16.51 -8.21
C GLN A 186 -5.03 15.97 -7.76
N PRO A 187 -5.10 15.05 -6.78
CA PRO A 187 -6.37 14.47 -6.35
C PRO A 187 -7.44 15.50 -5.96
N GLY A 188 -7.06 16.60 -5.32
CA GLY A 188 -8.00 17.67 -4.95
C GLY A 188 -8.60 18.45 -6.12
N GLU A 189 -8.08 18.29 -7.34
CA GLU A 189 -8.54 18.98 -8.54
C GLU A 189 -9.54 18.15 -9.38
N LEU A 190 -9.69 16.86 -9.06
CA LEU A 190 -10.45 15.90 -9.87
C LEU A 190 -11.91 16.31 -10.08
N TYR A 191 -12.61 16.63 -8.98
CA TYR A 191 -14.02 17.03 -9.03
C TYR A 191 -14.24 18.23 -9.95
N GLN A 192 -13.51 19.32 -9.71
CA GLN A 192 -13.66 20.55 -10.49
C GLN A 192 -13.26 20.38 -11.95
N SER A 193 -12.22 19.59 -12.21
CA SER A 193 -11.74 19.30 -13.56
C SER A 193 -12.76 18.49 -14.37
N LEU A 194 -13.40 17.49 -13.75
CA LEU A 194 -14.52 16.76 -14.33
C LEU A 194 -15.72 17.70 -14.54
N GLN A 195 -16.11 18.44 -13.52
CA GLN A 195 -17.28 19.34 -13.60
C GLN A 195 -17.17 20.31 -14.76
N ARG A 196 -16.00 20.95 -14.93
CA ARG A 196 -15.74 21.94 -15.98
C ARG A 196 -15.39 21.33 -17.35
N GLY A 197 -15.25 20.01 -17.46
CA GLY A 197 -14.87 19.33 -18.71
C GLY A 197 -13.40 19.53 -19.10
N LEU A 198 -12.54 19.85 -18.15
CA LEU A 198 -11.09 19.85 -18.36
C LEU A 198 -10.59 18.42 -18.61
N VAL A 199 -11.15 17.44 -17.91
CA VAL A 199 -11.01 16.02 -18.18
C VAL A 199 -12.37 15.36 -18.38
N ASP A 200 -12.41 14.28 -19.16
CA ASP A 200 -13.60 13.49 -19.47
C ASP A 200 -13.75 12.30 -18.51
N ALA A 201 -12.63 11.81 -17.98
CA ALA A 201 -12.59 10.69 -17.05
C ALA A 201 -11.38 10.76 -16.12
N VAL A 202 -11.49 10.03 -14.99
CA VAL A 202 -10.44 9.90 -13.97
C VAL A 202 -10.27 8.43 -13.58
N PRO A 203 -9.06 7.85 -13.69
CA PRO A 203 -8.74 6.51 -13.18
C PRO A 203 -8.42 6.60 -11.68
N GLN A 204 -9.34 6.11 -10.85
CA GLN A 204 -9.21 6.12 -9.40
C GLN A 204 -9.78 4.81 -8.80
N GLY A 205 -9.37 4.45 -7.59
CA GLY A 205 -10.03 3.35 -6.86
C GLY A 205 -11.42 3.76 -6.34
N TRP A 206 -12.27 2.79 -6.06
CA TRP A 206 -13.62 3.02 -5.52
C TRP A 206 -13.68 3.92 -4.27
N PRO A 207 -12.72 3.85 -3.32
CA PRO A 207 -12.71 4.76 -2.17
C PRO A 207 -12.63 6.24 -2.53
N SER A 208 -12.13 6.57 -3.72
CA SER A 208 -12.03 7.95 -4.20
C SER A 208 -13.38 8.53 -4.60
N VAL A 209 -14.39 7.69 -4.92
CA VAL A 209 -15.71 8.17 -5.32
C VAL A 209 -16.36 9.02 -4.23
N PRO A 210 -16.59 8.52 -3.00
CA PRO A 210 -17.13 9.34 -1.93
C PRO A 210 -16.14 10.40 -1.42
N THR A 211 -14.82 10.14 -1.50
CA THR A 211 -13.81 11.08 -0.99
C THR A 211 -13.76 12.37 -1.80
N PHE A 212 -13.89 12.28 -3.11
CA PHE A 212 -13.81 13.41 -4.04
C PHE A 212 -15.15 13.74 -4.71
N HIS A 213 -16.27 13.17 -4.24
CA HIS A 213 -17.61 13.36 -4.77
C HIS A 213 -17.71 13.08 -6.29
N LEU A 214 -17.00 12.03 -6.75
CA LEU A 214 -16.95 11.71 -8.18
C LEU A 214 -18.31 11.23 -8.72
N ASP A 215 -19.15 10.66 -7.86
CA ASP A 215 -20.54 10.25 -8.16
C ASP A 215 -21.46 11.40 -8.58
N GLU A 216 -21.16 12.64 -8.19
CA GLU A 216 -21.91 13.82 -8.60
C GLU A 216 -21.55 14.29 -10.02
N VAL A 217 -20.39 13.93 -10.53
CA VAL A 217 -19.82 14.43 -11.80
C VAL A 217 -19.48 13.33 -12.81
N THR A 218 -19.68 12.06 -12.44
CA THR A 218 -19.55 10.89 -13.31
C THR A 218 -20.73 9.95 -13.11
N ASN A 219 -21.06 9.13 -14.10
CA ASN A 219 -22.16 8.17 -14.03
C ASN A 219 -21.82 6.82 -14.68
N PHE A 220 -20.60 6.66 -15.16
CA PHE A 220 -20.10 5.41 -15.75
C PHE A 220 -18.75 5.05 -15.15
N HIS A 221 -18.61 3.80 -14.75
CA HIS A 221 -17.45 3.30 -14.01
C HIS A 221 -16.96 1.99 -14.66
N LEU A 222 -15.84 2.06 -15.36
CA LEU A 222 -15.25 0.90 -16.02
C LEU A 222 -14.20 0.24 -15.12
N GLU A 223 -14.49 -0.95 -14.65
CA GLU A 223 -13.54 -1.81 -13.94
C GLU A 223 -12.61 -2.51 -14.96
N VAL A 224 -11.34 -2.14 -14.98
CA VAL A 224 -10.34 -2.69 -15.91
C VAL A 224 -8.99 -2.77 -15.21
N PRO A 225 -8.20 -3.86 -15.40
CA PRO A 225 -6.95 -4.06 -14.66
C PRO A 225 -5.78 -3.23 -15.24
N LEU A 226 -5.83 -1.91 -15.09
CA LEU A 226 -4.82 -0.96 -15.57
C LEU A 226 -3.58 -0.86 -14.65
N GLY A 227 -3.36 -1.81 -13.74
CA GLY A 227 -2.32 -1.78 -12.74
C GLY A 227 -2.81 -1.23 -11.40
N PHE A 228 -1.89 -1.14 -10.47
CA PHE A 228 -2.18 -0.79 -9.08
C PHE A 228 -1.23 0.28 -8.59
N ASN A 229 -1.68 1.11 -7.65
CA ASN A 229 -0.76 1.88 -6.83
C ASN A 229 -0.22 0.99 -5.73
N THR A 230 1.09 1.06 -5.49
CA THR A 230 1.78 0.23 -4.52
C THR A 230 2.46 1.08 -3.45
N GLY A 231 2.64 0.52 -2.28
CA GLY A 231 3.27 1.18 -1.16
C GLY A 231 3.94 0.19 -0.21
N TYR A 232 4.49 0.70 0.87
CA TYR A 232 5.19 -0.07 1.87
C TYR A 232 4.88 0.41 3.28
N VAL A 233 4.95 -0.50 4.24
CA VAL A 233 5.21 -0.20 5.64
C VAL A 233 6.60 -0.74 5.94
N ALA A 234 7.48 0.12 6.46
CA ALA A 234 8.87 -0.26 6.71
C ALA A 234 9.41 0.34 8.00
N ILE A 235 10.34 -0.36 8.64
CA ILE A 235 11.07 0.12 9.81
C ILE A 235 12.51 0.48 9.43
N ASN A 236 13.02 1.57 9.99
CA ASN A 236 14.42 1.95 9.89
C ASN A 236 15.32 0.82 10.40
N ASN A 237 16.41 0.49 9.68
CA ASN A 237 17.30 -0.60 10.04
C ASN A 237 17.94 -0.42 11.42
N ASP A 238 18.40 0.79 11.75
CA ASP A 238 19.05 1.08 13.04
C ASP A 238 18.03 1.09 14.18
N SER A 239 16.83 1.61 13.95
CA SER A 239 15.73 1.53 14.91
C SER A 239 15.39 0.07 15.22
N TYR A 240 15.21 -0.75 14.16
CA TYR A 240 14.97 -2.19 14.33
C TYR A 240 16.12 -2.90 15.08
N ALA A 241 17.38 -2.61 14.72
CA ALA A 241 18.55 -3.22 15.35
C ALA A 241 18.62 -2.94 16.86
N LYS A 242 18.22 -1.74 17.29
CA LYS A 242 18.22 -1.29 18.70
C LYS A 242 17.08 -1.85 19.54
N LEU A 243 16.04 -2.43 18.95
CA LEU A 243 14.91 -2.98 19.69
C LEU A 243 15.35 -4.14 20.60
N PRO A 244 14.76 -4.26 21.80
CA PRO A 244 14.95 -5.41 22.65
C PRO A 244 14.41 -6.68 21.97
N PRO A 245 14.93 -7.89 22.32
CA PRO A 245 14.54 -9.15 21.68
C PRO A 245 13.02 -9.40 21.64
N ALA A 246 12.30 -9.08 22.73
CA ALA A 246 10.85 -9.23 22.79
C ALA A 246 10.13 -8.28 21.82
N GLY A 247 10.64 -7.05 21.64
CA GLY A 247 10.11 -6.09 20.68
C GLY A 247 10.32 -6.56 19.24
N LYS A 248 11.53 -7.05 18.89
CA LYS A 248 11.79 -7.64 17.57
C LYS A 248 10.86 -8.81 17.29
N ALA A 249 10.77 -9.76 18.23
CA ALA A 249 9.91 -10.94 18.08
C ALA A 249 8.42 -10.55 17.89
N ALA A 250 7.96 -9.51 18.57
CA ALA A 250 6.60 -9.02 18.40
C ALA A 250 6.37 -8.41 17.00
N ILE A 251 7.29 -7.54 16.53
CA ILE A 251 7.22 -6.97 15.18
C ILE A 251 7.27 -8.08 14.13
N ASP A 252 8.23 -8.99 14.20
CA ASP A 252 8.41 -10.07 13.22
C ASP A 252 7.17 -10.98 13.14
N LYS A 253 6.58 -11.30 14.30
CA LYS A 253 5.38 -12.16 14.37
C LYS A 253 4.17 -11.60 13.60
N PHE A 254 3.97 -10.29 13.64
CA PHE A 254 2.80 -9.64 13.04
C PHE A 254 3.10 -8.97 11.70
N SER A 255 4.35 -8.98 11.24
CA SER A 255 4.78 -8.43 9.94
C SER A 255 4.76 -9.48 8.84
N GLY A 256 5.19 -9.10 7.66
CA GLY A 256 5.24 -9.97 6.51
C GLY A 256 3.87 -10.29 5.95
N LYS A 257 3.69 -11.50 5.45
CA LYS A 257 2.44 -11.94 4.83
C LYS A 257 1.21 -11.68 5.71
N VAL A 258 1.33 -11.86 7.04
CA VAL A 258 0.22 -11.61 7.99
C VAL A 258 -0.22 -10.14 7.95
N PHE A 259 0.73 -9.22 7.88
CA PHE A 259 0.42 -7.80 7.78
C PHE A 259 -0.12 -7.42 6.40
N VAL A 260 0.47 -7.98 5.34
CA VAL A 260 -0.06 -7.82 3.97
C VAL A 260 -1.53 -8.25 3.89
N GLU A 261 -1.88 -9.42 4.43
CA GLU A 261 -3.26 -9.91 4.44
C GLU A 261 -4.21 -9.03 5.26
N ARG A 262 -3.76 -8.47 6.39
CA ARG A 262 -4.53 -7.49 7.17
C ARG A 262 -4.82 -6.22 6.35
N LEU A 263 -3.84 -5.71 5.62
CA LEU A 263 -3.99 -4.51 4.80
C LEU A 263 -4.89 -4.77 3.59
N ILE A 264 -4.81 -5.95 2.97
CA ILE A 264 -5.75 -6.38 1.93
C ILE A 264 -7.20 -6.36 2.47
N ALA A 265 -7.46 -6.93 3.65
CA ALA A 265 -8.80 -6.94 4.23
C ALA A 265 -9.33 -5.53 4.54
N ALA A 266 -8.45 -4.61 4.94
CA ALA A 266 -8.79 -3.22 5.14
C ALA A 266 -9.17 -2.54 3.81
N ASP A 267 -8.40 -2.77 2.76
CA ASP A 267 -8.66 -2.24 1.42
C ASP A 267 -9.93 -2.85 0.79
N ASP A 268 -10.17 -4.15 0.94
CA ASP A 268 -11.41 -4.81 0.53
C ASP A 268 -12.65 -4.11 1.14
N THR A 269 -12.56 -3.74 2.42
CA THR A 269 -13.64 -3.03 3.11
C THR A 269 -13.89 -1.66 2.49
N MET A 270 -12.83 -0.89 2.22
CA MET A 270 -12.95 0.43 1.59
C MET A 270 -13.51 0.36 0.17
N GLN A 271 -13.06 -0.63 -0.60
CA GLN A 271 -13.55 -0.91 -1.95
C GLN A 271 -15.04 -1.22 -1.96
N ALA A 272 -15.46 -2.15 -1.10
CA ALA A 272 -16.86 -2.54 -1.00
C ALA A 272 -17.76 -1.34 -0.66
N VAL A 273 -17.38 -0.54 0.33
CA VAL A 273 -18.14 0.66 0.73
C VAL A 273 -18.31 1.63 -0.44
N GLY A 274 -17.24 1.98 -1.14
CA GLY A 274 -17.32 2.92 -2.27
C GLY A 274 -18.11 2.36 -3.45
N ARG A 275 -17.86 1.10 -3.82
CA ARG A 275 -18.51 0.41 -4.94
C ARG A 275 -20.01 0.19 -4.71
N ASP A 276 -20.37 -0.32 -3.54
CA ASP A 276 -21.76 -0.65 -3.21
C ASP A 276 -22.60 0.62 -3.04
N ALA A 277 -22.04 1.67 -2.43
CA ALA A 277 -22.68 2.97 -2.37
C ALA A 277 -22.97 3.52 -3.78
N THR A 278 -21.99 3.51 -4.68
CA THR A 278 -22.15 3.95 -6.07
C THR A 278 -23.19 3.10 -6.81
N LYS A 279 -23.13 1.76 -6.66
CA LYS A 279 -24.09 0.84 -7.28
C LYS A 279 -25.54 1.09 -6.85
N ALA A 280 -25.74 1.52 -5.61
CA ALA A 280 -27.07 1.81 -5.07
C ALA A 280 -27.67 3.15 -5.58
N MET A 281 -26.85 4.02 -6.17
CA MET A 281 -27.31 5.32 -6.66
C MET A 281 -27.98 5.18 -8.02
N ALA A 282 -29.11 5.89 -8.21
CA ALA A 282 -29.81 5.92 -9.50
C ALA A 282 -28.94 6.60 -10.57
N GLY A 283 -28.89 6.03 -11.77
CA GLY A 283 -28.18 6.59 -12.91
C GLY A 283 -26.69 6.24 -12.98
N GLN A 284 -26.16 5.50 -12.00
CA GLN A 284 -24.78 4.99 -12.02
C GLN A 284 -24.71 3.64 -12.72
N THR A 285 -23.67 3.44 -13.54
CA THR A 285 -23.42 2.20 -14.30
C THR A 285 -22.02 1.71 -13.99
N ILE A 286 -21.92 0.47 -13.51
CA ILE A 286 -20.65 -0.24 -13.33
C ILE A 286 -20.52 -1.27 -14.46
N ALA A 287 -19.42 -1.22 -15.21
CA ALA A 287 -19.18 -2.06 -16.37
C ALA A 287 -17.79 -2.70 -16.33
N GLN A 288 -17.63 -3.75 -17.11
CA GLN A 288 -16.36 -4.38 -17.43
C GLN A 288 -16.24 -4.50 -18.95
N LEU A 289 -15.04 -4.59 -19.47
CA LEU A 289 -14.82 -4.88 -20.89
C LEU A 289 -15.25 -6.32 -21.17
N ASP A 290 -15.77 -6.56 -22.36
CA ASP A 290 -15.87 -7.94 -22.83
C ASP A 290 -14.47 -8.55 -23.05
N PRO A 291 -14.32 -9.89 -23.03
CA PRO A 291 -13.01 -10.51 -23.10
C PRO A 291 -12.21 -10.18 -24.37
N ALA A 292 -12.88 -9.93 -25.49
CA ALA A 292 -12.21 -9.60 -26.76
C ALA A 292 -11.66 -8.17 -26.71
N GLU A 293 -12.43 -7.25 -26.12
CA GLU A 293 -11.99 -5.87 -25.95
C GLU A 293 -10.91 -5.75 -24.86
N GLU A 294 -11.02 -6.50 -23.75
CA GLU A 294 -9.95 -6.57 -22.75
C GLU A 294 -8.63 -7.03 -23.37
N ALA A 295 -8.68 -8.02 -24.28
CA ALA A 295 -7.50 -8.47 -25.00
C ALA A 295 -6.88 -7.36 -25.87
N ARG A 296 -7.70 -6.56 -26.55
CA ARG A 296 -7.23 -5.41 -27.34
C ARG A 296 -6.58 -4.33 -26.46
N TRP A 297 -7.18 -4.04 -25.31
CA TRP A 297 -6.60 -3.08 -24.35
C TRP A 297 -5.25 -3.58 -23.84
N LYS A 298 -5.18 -4.85 -23.49
CA LYS A 298 -3.92 -5.49 -23.06
C LYS A 298 -2.83 -5.39 -24.13
N GLU A 299 -3.17 -5.67 -25.39
CA GLU A 299 -2.26 -5.53 -26.52
C GLU A 299 -1.80 -4.07 -26.70
N ALA A 300 -2.72 -3.11 -26.63
CA ALA A 300 -2.40 -1.70 -26.79
C ALA A 300 -1.41 -1.17 -25.75
N VAL A 301 -1.48 -1.67 -24.50
CA VAL A 301 -0.59 -1.27 -23.41
C VAL A 301 0.62 -2.18 -23.19
N ALA A 302 0.73 -3.30 -23.91
CA ALA A 302 1.87 -4.22 -23.80
C ALA A 302 3.25 -3.53 -23.91
N PRO A 303 3.45 -2.51 -24.76
CA PRO A 303 4.73 -1.79 -24.82
C PRO A 303 5.15 -1.14 -23.46
N VAL A 304 4.21 -0.84 -22.56
CA VAL A 304 4.56 -0.32 -21.22
C VAL A 304 5.34 -1.35 -20.42
N THR A 305 4.85 -2.61 -20.43
CA THR A 305 5.53 -3.72 -19.77
C THR A 305 6.88 -4.04 -20.44
N GLU A 306 6.95 -3.99 -21.78
CA GLU A 306 8.19 -4.23 -22.51
C GLU A 306 9.26 -3.17 -22.23
N GLU A 307 8.85 -1.90 -22.17
CA GLU A 307 9.73 -0.77 -21.82
C GLU A 307 10.23 -0.91 -20.39
N TRP A 308 9.35 -1.31 -19.45
CA TRP A 308 9.74 -1.57 -18.08
C TRP A 308 10.77 -2.72 -17.99
N VAL A 309 10.55 -3.83 -18.69
CA VAL A 309 11.48 -4.96 -18.74
C VAL A 309 12.86 -4.53 -19.23
N LYS A 310 12.92 -3.70 -20.27
CA LYS A 310 14.19 -3.20 -20.84
C LYS A 310 14.91 -2.21 -19.91
N ALA A 311 14.16 -1.42 -19.14
CA ALA A 311 14.71 -0.37 -18.27
C ALA A 311 15.07 -0.87 -16.86
N THR A 312 14.60 -2.04 -16.47
CA THR A 312 14.75 -2.57 -15.10
C THR A 312 15.86 -3.63 -15.04
N PRO A 313 16.79 -3.55 -14.08
CA PRO A 313 17.76 -4.61 -13.84
C PRO A 313 17.04 -5.96 -13.63
N ASP A 314 17.45 -6.99 -14.35
CA ASP A 314 16.82 -8.32 -14.34
C ASP A 314 15.31 -8.31 -14.62
N GLY A 315 14.78 -7.27 -15.30
CA GLY A 315 13.35 -7.04 -15.48
C GLY A 315 12.58 -8.23 -16.05
N ALA A 316 13.15 -8.96 -17.01
CA ALA A 316 12.51 -10.17 -17.56
C ALA A 316 12.35 -11.27 -16.51
N HIS A 317 13.37 -11.50 -15.66
CA HIS A 317 13.31 -12.48 -14.57
C HIS A 317 12.31 -12.04 -13.49
N VAL A 318 12.34 -10.77 -13.09
CA VAL A 318 11.40 -10.22 -12.10
C VAL A 318 9.95 -10.36 -12.58
N LEU A 319 9.67 -10.03 -13.85
CA LEU A 319 8.33 -10.15 -14.42
C LEU A 319 7.86 -11.60 -14.48
N ALA A 320 8.75 -12.53 -14.91
CA ALA A 320 8.42 -13.96 -14.95
C ALA A 320 8.09 -14.48 -13.54
N ALA A 321 8.94 -14.19 -12.58
CA ALA A 321 8.72 -14.58 -11.18
C ALA A 321 7.44 -13.97 -10.61
N PHE A 322 7.14 -12.70 -10.90
CA PHE A 322 5.89 -12.06 -10.46
C PHE A 322 4.66 -12.78 -11.02
N ARG A 323 4.67 -13.12 -12.31
CA ARG A 323 3.58 -13.87 -12.94
C ARG A 323 3.39 -15.26 -12.34
N ASP A 324 4.49 -15.94 -11.99
CA ASP A 324 4.43 -17.22 -11.30
C ASP A 324 3.77 -17.11 -9.93
N GLU A 325 4.13 -16.09 -9.15
CA GLU A 325 3.52 -15.84 -7.83
C GLU A 325 2.04 -15.45 -7.97
N VAL A 326 1.68 -14.60 -8.92
CA VAL A 326 0.27 -14.25 -9.20
C VAL A 326 -0.53 -15.52 -9.54
N ASN A 327 0.02 -16.42 -10.37
CA ASN A 327 -0.63 -17.69 -10.71
C ASN A 327 -0.74 -18.63 -9.51
N ALA A 328 0.28 -18.67 -8.63
CA ALA A 328 0.23 -19.43 -7.39
C ALA A 328 -0.88 -18.94 -6.46
N VAL A 329 -1.04 -17.61 -6.31
CA VAL A 329 -2.14 -17.01 -5.52
C VAL A 329 -3.50 -17.35 -6.12
N ARG A 330 -3.65 -17.36 -7.45
CA ARG A 330 -4.89 -17.76 -8.13
C ARG A 330 -5.24 -19.22 -7.90
N ALA A 331 -4.25 -20.11 -7.90
CA ALA A 331 -4.44 -21.53 -7.70
C ALA A 331 -4.77 -21.91 -6.24
N ALA A 332 -4.43 -21.06 -5.28
CA ALA A 332 -4.68 -21.27 -3.86
C ALA A 332 -6.11 -20.90 -3.40
N LYS A 333 -6.96 -20.41 -4.30
CA LYS A 333 -8.39 -20.16 -4.10
C LYS A 333 -9.19 -21.42 -4.33
#